data_a746e7e120428d63fa467e18669ca14d
#
_entry.id   a746e7e120428d63fa467e18669ca14d
#
_cell.length_a   1.000
_cell.length_b   1.000
_cell.length_c   1.000
_cell.angle_alpha   90.00
_cell.angle_beta   90.00
_cell.angle_gamma   90.00
#
_symmetry.space_group_name_H-M   'P 1'
#
loop_
_entity.id
_entity.type
_entity.pdbx_description
1 polymer ?
#
loop_
_entity_poly.entity_id
_entity_poly.type
_entity_poly.pdbx_seq_one_letter_code
_entity_poly.pdbx_strand_id
1 'polypeptide(L)'
;MDSQARIVIVGGGIMGAMTAASLIELGAEVTLYDPNPMGSGPGASVDTGRSFRVHYGADRSLVSNAVLSFRLWKEWEQKLGRPLLHATGKMLLEEPGDRHAFESWQTLRQMGLPADRLSGGAVAQEWPGFQAGAATVDRLGGVLEPHIILDGLYAWLKSKGVHFRGEALDVNARSVEDAKGRMRFDSVVLTAGAWTRRFIEVPMEVTRQELVYFDASDLGDRLQRLPVFSHMESGFYAIPTARDGRIKVANHHPGPAGHPDGDDRKVTADFEKAARAFLGAHIPELAEAEVVRRYVCFYSGTADRDFILDRTDEGLIVGAGFSGHGFKFSPLVGRLLAQLALGLKTEVDIKRFALDRPALRGDLVRIAV
;
A
#
# COMPACT_ATOMS: atom_id res chain seq x y z
N MET A 1 19.13 31.83 -15.60
CA MET A 1 18.01 31.08 -15.01
C MET A 1 18.41 29.62 -15.11
N ASP A 2 18.69 28.94 -14.01
CA ASP A 2 18.93 27.49 -14.03
C ASP A 2 17.71 26.84 -14.61
N SER A 3 17.87 26.00 -15.63
CA SER A 3 16.76 25.28 -16.25
C SER A 3 16.15 24.33 -15.22
N GLN A 4 14.85 24.39 -15.05
CA GLN A 4 14.09 23.47 -14.19
C GLN A 4 14.36 22.02 -14.59
N ALA A 5 14.68 21.16 -13.64
CA ALA A 5 14.95 19.73 -13.91
C ALA A 5 13.70 19.05 -14.50
N ARG A 6 13.88 18.37 -15.62
CA ARG A 6 12.83 17.65 -16.34
C ARG A 6 12.87 16.17 -15.96
N ILE A 7 11.91 15.73 -15.16
CA ILE A 7 11.85 14.39 -14.61
C ILE A 7 10.66 13.64 -15.21
N VAL A 8 10.88 12.37 -15.59
CA VAL A 8 9.80 11.52 -16.04
C VAL A 8 9.59 10.35 -15.07
N ILE A 9 8.32 10.00 -14.88
CA ILE A 9 7.90 8.87 -14.06
C ILE A 9 7.17 7.88 -14.97
N VAL A 10 7.50 6.60 -14.86
CA VAL A 10 6.82 5.50 -15.56
C VAL A 10 6.09 4.63 -14.54
N GLY A 11 4.76 4.63 -14.64
CA GLY A 11 3.83 4.01 -13.71
C GLY A 11 3.07 5.03 -12.88
N GLY A 12 1.79 5.26 -13.23
CA GLY A 12 0.88 6.21 -12.59
C GLY A 12 0.06 5.62 -11.45
N GLY A 13 0.56 4.59 -10.77
CA GLY A 13 0.01 4.15 -9.50
C GLY A 13 0.28 5.15 -8.37
N ILE A 14 -0.13 4.82 -7.14
CA ILE A 14 0.03 5.72 -5.99
C ILE A 14 1.50 6.14 -5.77
N MET A 15 2.47 5.25 -6.04
CA MET A 15 3.88 5.58 -5.86
C MET A 15 4.34 6.65 -6.85
N GLY A 16 4.01 6.47 -8.13
CA GLY A 16 4.34 7.46 -9.17
C GLY A 16 3.62 8.78 -8.96
N ALA A 17 2.35 8.76 -8.59
CA ALA A 17 1.58 9.97 -8.31
C ALA A 17 2.14 10.77 -7.13
N MET A 18 2.53 10.10 -6.02
CA MET A 18 3.17 10.75 -4.87
C MET A 18 4.60 11.23 -5.19
N THR A 19 5.32 10.49 -6.04
CA THR A 19 6.63 10.94 -6.54
C THR A 19 6.49 12.20 -7.40
N ALA A 20 5.52 12.22 -8.32
CA ALA A 20 5.20 13.41 -9.13
C ALA A 20 4.89 14.62 -8.24
N ALA A 21 4.06 14.41 -7.22
CA ALA A 21 3.69 15.46 -6.29
C ALA A 21 4.91 16.01 -5.53
N SER A 22 5.78 15.15 -5.04
CA SER A 22 7.00 15.57 -4.34
C SER A 22 7.99 16.29 -5.26
N LEU A 23 8.12 15.86 -6.52
CA LEU A 23 8.96 16.53 -7.52
C LEU A 23 8.45 17.94 -7.84
N ILE A 24 7.13 18.10 -8.02
CA ILE A 24 6.51 19.43 -8.22
C ILE A 24 6.78 20.34 -7.02
N GLU A 25 6.66 19.83 -5.79
CA GLU A 25 6.96 20.62 -4.58
C GLU A 25 8.44 21.03 -4.50
N LEU A 26 9.34 20.23 -5.09
CA LEU A 26 10.77 20.52 -5.20
C LEU A 26 11.12 21.34 -6.45
N GLY A 27 10.14 21.78 -7.23
CA GLY A 27 10.32 22.69 -8.35
C GLY A 27 10.71 22.02 -9.67
N ALA A 28 10.54 20.69 -9.83
CA ALA A 28 10.82 20.00 -11.08
C ALA A 28 9.66 20.10 -12.10
N GLU A 29 9.96 20.04 -13.40
CA GLU A 29 8.99 19.76 -14.46
C GLU A 29 8.76 18.26 -14.54
N VAL A 30 7.49 17.80 -14.51
CA VAL A 30 7.16 16.38 -14.40
C VAL A 30 6.33 15.91 -15.57
N THR A 31 6.76 14.80 -16.19
CA THR A 31 5.97 13.99 -17.12
C THR A 31 5.68 12.64 -16.46
N LEU A 32 4.44 12.14 -16.56
CA LEU A 32 4.02 10.87 -16.00
C LEU A 32 3.39 9.99 -17.07
N TYR A 33 3.92 8.77 -17.23
CA TYR A 33 3.45 7.75 -18.15
C TYR A 33 2.63 6.68 -17.42
N ASP A 34 1.44 6.38 -17.94
CA ASP A 34 0.63 5.20 -17.57
C ASP A 34 -0.29 4.83 -18.74
N PRO A 35 -0.42 3.53 -19.10
CA PRO A 35 -1.30 3.10 -20.19
C PRO A 35 -2.79 3.32 -19.91
N ASN A 36 -3.15 3.45 -18.64
CA ASN A 36 -4.53 3.63 -18.21
C ASN A 36 -4.81 5.10 -17.84
N PRO A 37 -6.08 5.53 -17.88
CA PRO A 37 -6.46 6.81 -17.29
C PRO A 37 -6.04 6.88 -15.82
N MET A 38 -5.56 8.04 -15.42
CA MET A 38 -4.99 8.26 -14.09
C MET A 38 -5.97 7.89 -12.97
N GLY A 39 -5.46 7.12 -11.99
CA GLY A 39 -6.28 6.63 -10.89
C GLY A 39 -7.13 5.39 -11.22
N SER A 40 -6.99 4.84 -12.41
CA SER A 40 -7.72 3.66 -12.86
C SER A 40 -6.79 2.52 -13.29
N GLY A 41 -7.36 1.46 -13.90
CA GLY A 41 -6.61 0.33 -14.42
C GLY A 41 -6.44 -0.81 -13.41
N PRO A 42 -5.73 -1.87 -13.82
CA PRO A 42 -5.65 -3.13 -13.08
C PRO A 42 -4.55 -3.16 -12.00
N GLY A 43 -3.92 -2.02 -11.70
CA GLY A 43 -2.82 -1.92 -10.75
C GLY A 43 -3.24 -2.07 -9.29
N ALA A 44 -2.27 -2.38 -8.42
CA ALA A 44 -2.50 -2.59 -7.00
C ALA A 44 -2.92 -1.30 -6.23
N SER A 45 -2.89 -0.13 -6.85
CA SER A 45 -3.28 1.12 -6.22
C SER A 45 -4.79 1.37 -6.22
N VAL A 46 -5.52 0.73 -7.15
CA VAL A 46 -6.96 0.95 -7.32
C VAL A 46 -7.75 0.01 -6.40
N ASP A 47 -8.52 0.59 -5.49
CA ASP A 47 -9.38 -0.14 -4.55
C ASP A 47 -10.30 0.84 -3.80
N THR A 48 -11.17 0.35 -2.90
CA THR A 48 -12.00 1.17 -2.03
C THR A 48 -11.42 1.38 -0.63
N GLY A 49 -10.62 0.44 -0.15
CA GLY A 49 -10.00 0.51 1.19
C GLY A 49 -8.60 -0.07 1.24
N ARG A 50 -7.69 0.63 1.95
CA ARG A 50 -6.35 0.17 2.32
C ARG A 50 -6.12 0.34 3.81
N SER A 51 -5.50 -0.66 4.42
CA SER A 51 -5.12 -0.58 5.82
C SER A 51 -3.97 0.41 6.02
N PHE A 52 -4.16 1.36 6.93
CA PHE A 52 -3.07 2.10 7.55
C PHE A 52 -2.73 1.46 8.89
N ARG A 53 -1.44 1.31 9.19
CA ARG A 53 -0.94 0.82 10.47
C ARG A 53 0.46 1.34 10.73
N VAL A 54 0.84 1.49 12.00
CA VAL A 54 2.21 1.84 12.40
C VAL A 54 2.93 0.71 13.13
N HIS A 55 2.25 -0.39 13.49
CA HIS A 55 2.88 -1.55 14.11
C HIS A 55 3.64 -2.42 13.10
N TYR A 56 4.82 -2.88 13.47
CA TYR A 56 5.72 -3.74 12.70
C TYR A 56 6.56 -4.65 13.61
N GLY A 57 5.92 -5.34 14.60
CA GLY A 57 6.63 -6.17 15.57
C GLY A 57 7.71 -5.35 16.29
N ALA A 58 8.93 -5.89 16.33
CA ALA A 58 10.09 -5.24 16.93
C ALA A 58 10.82 -4.24 16.01
N ASP A 59 10.38 -4.08 14.74
CA ASP A 59 11.06 -3.22 13.75
C ASP A 59 10.77 -1.73 13.98
N ARG A 60 11.54 -1.11 14.86
CA ARG A 60 11.42 0.32 15.19
C ARG A 60 11.66 1.25 13.99
N SER A 61 12.45 0.82 13.02
CA SER A 61 12.73 1.61 11.81
C SER A 61 11.48 1.72 10.92
N LEU A 62 10.82 0.59 10.64
CA LEU A 62 9.54 0.62 9.91
C LEU A 62 8.43 1.34 10.70
N VAL A 63 8.39 1.19 12.03
CA VAL A 63 7.46 1.97 12.88
C VAL A 63 7.71 3.46 12.70
N SER A 64 8.97 3.93 12.77
CA SER A 64 9.32 5.35 12.57
C SER A 64 8.91 5.85 11.19
N ASN A 65 9.17 5.07 10.14
CA ASN A 65 8.77 5.40 8.77
C ASN A 65 7.24 5.46 8.60
N ALA A 66 6.51 4.55 9.27
CA ALA A 66 5.04 4.56 9.25
C ALA A 66 4.47 5.78 9.99
N VAL A 67 5.07 6.19 11.11
CA VAL A 67 4.69 7.42 11.84
C VAL A 67 4.98 8.66 11.01
N LEU A 68 6.13 8.72 10.32
CA LEU A 68 6.43 9.81 9.39
C LEU A 68 5.39 9.85 8.27
N SER A 69 5.08 8.69 7.69
CA SER A 69 4.06 8.58 6.65
C SER A 69 2.66 9.00 7.15
N PHE A 70 2.31 8.71 8.41
CA PHE A 70 1.08 9.21 9.03
C PHE A 70 1.00 10.74 9.01
N ARG A 71 2.10 11.41 9.39
CA ARG A 71 2.18 12.88 9.38
C ARG A 71 2.04 13.43 7.95
N LEU A 72 2.70 12.81 7.00
CA LEU A 72 2.60 13.18 5.59
C LEU A 72 1.18 13.00 5.03
N TRP A 73 0.45 11.94 5.44
CA TRP A 73 -0.96 11.79 5.08
C TRP A 73 -1.81 12.93 5.64
N LYS A 74 -1.54 13.40 6.87
CA LYS A 74 -2.23 14.56 7.44
C LYS A 74 -1.93 15.86 6.70
N GLU A 75 -0.71 16.05 6.20
CA GLU A 75 -0.37 17.17 5.31
C GLU A 75 -1.16 17.07 3.99
N TRP A 76 -1.30 15.87 3.42
CA TRP A 76 -2.09 15.66 2.21
C TRP A 76 -3.58 15.87 2.41
N GLU A 77 -4.14 15.54 3.57
CA GLU A 77 -5.52 15.89 3.93
C GLU A 77 -5.76 17.41 3.86
N GLN A 78 -4.81 18.19 4.38
CA GLN A 78 -4.87 19.65 4.31
C GLN A 78 -4.76 20.15 2.86
N LYS A 79 -3.81 19.63 2.08
CA LYS A 79 -3.62 20.01 0.67
C LYS A 79 -4.82 19.70 -0.21
N LEU A 80 -5.50 18.58 0.03
CA LEU A 80 -6.67 18.15 -0.74
C LEU A 80 -8.00 18.63 -0.14
N GLY A 81 -7.97 19.25 1.04
CA GLY A 81 -9.16 19.81 1.71
C GLY A 81 -10.19 18.77 2.16
N ARG A 82 -9.75 17.51 2.43
CA ARG A 82 -10.64 16.42 2.83
C ARG A 82 -9.90 15.33 3.62
N PRO A 83 -10.60 14.58 4.49
CA PRO A 83 -10.01 13.43 5.16
C PRO A 83 -9.66 12.33 4.15
N LEU A 84 -8.50 11.72 4.33
CA LEU A 84 -7.97 10.61 3.53
C LEU A 84 -7.76 9.35 4.37
N LEU A 85 -7.45 9.52 5.66
CA LEU A 85 -7.26 8.47 6.65
C LEU A 85 -8.37 8.55 7.71
N HIS A 86 -9.21 7.53 7.75
CA HIS A 86 -10.20 7.32 8.81
C HIS A 86 -9.52 6.50 9.92
N ALA A 87 -9.14 7.17 11.01
CA ALA A 87 -8.39 6.57 12.13
C ALA A 87 -9.33 5.77 13.05
N THR A 88 -9.83 4.64 12.57
CA THR A 88 -10.70 3.73 13.33
C THR A 88 -9.94 2.72 14.17
N GLY A 89 -8.61 2.74 14.09
CA GLY A 89 -7.72 1.76 14.69
C GLY A 89 -7.37 0.61 13.73
N LYS A 90 -6.28 -0.09 14.10
CA LYS A 90 -5.90 -1.36 13.49
C LYS A 90 -5.72 -2.40 14.58
N MET A 91 -6.53 -3.44 14.54
CA MET A 91 -6.56 -4.55 15.49
C MET A 91 -5.78 -5.75 14.95
N LEU A 92 -4.85 -6.26 15.73
CA LEU A 92 -4.25 -7.59 15.58
C LEU A 92 -5.00 -8.54 16.51
N LEU A 93 -5.67 -9.52 15.94
CA LEU A 93 -6.31 -10.59 16.71
C LEU A 93 -5.22 -11.51 17.24
N GLU A 94 -5.23 -11.76 18.54
CA GLU A 94 -4.18 -12.52 19.21
C GLU A 94 -4.61 -13.97 19.47
N GLU A 95 -3.72 -14.90 19.11
CA GLU A 95 -3.75 -16.28 19.60
C GLU A 95 -2.83 -16.45 20.81
N PRO A 96 -3.04 -17.46 21.65
CA PRO A 96 -2.13 -17.78 22.74
C PRO A 96 -0.69 -17.95 22.25
N GLY A 97 0.22 -17.11 22.74
CA GLY A 97 1.64 -17.12 22.34
C GLY A 97 1.97 -16.27 21.11
N ASP A 98 1.05 -15.46 20.60
CA ASP A 98 1.33 -14.54 19.48
C ASP A 98 2.40 -13.52 19.86
N ARG A 99 3.63 -13.84 19.44
CA ARG A 99 4.79 -13.02 19.69
C ARG A 99 4.75 -11.71 18.92
N HIS A 100 4.26 -11.72 17.67
CA HIS A 100 4.25 -10.54 16.82
C HIS A 100 3.32 -9.44 17.35
N ALA A 101 2.12 -9.80 17.79
CA ALA A 101 1.17 -8.86 18.38
C ALA A 101 1.74 -8.25 19.67
N PHE A 102 2.34 -9.08 20.54
CA PHE A 102 2.97 -8.62 21.76
C PHE A 102 4.16 -7.67 21.50
N GLU A 103 5.08 -8.04 20.61
CA GLU A 103 6.22 -7.19 20.22
C GLU A 103 5.74 -5.88 19.57
N SER A 104 4.70 -5.91 18.76
CA SER A 104 4.07 -4.72 18.17
C SER A 104 3.57 -3.77 19.25
N TRP A 105 2.79 -4.26 20.20
CA TRP A 105 2.31 -3.47 21.34
C TRP A 105 3.47 -2.89 22.16
N GLN A 106 4.45 -3.73 22.53
CA GLN A 106 5.60 -3.32 23.33
C GLN A 106 6.40 -2.22 22.63
N THR A 107 6.69 -2.39 21.34
CA THR A 107 7.45 -1.42 20.54
C THR A 107 6.71 -0.08 20.46
N LEU A 108 5.40 -0.10 20.15
CA LEU A 108 4.60 1.12 20.10
C LEU A 108 4.61 1.86 21.44
N ARG A 109 4.39 1.14 22.56
CA ARG A 109 4.41 1.73 23.89
C ARG A 109 5.77 2.32 24.26
N GLN A 110 6.87 1.61 23.96
CA GLN A 110 8.23 2.10 24.18
C GLN A 110 8.58 3.34 23.33
N MET A 111 7.94 3.50 22.18
CA MET A 111 8.09 4.68 21.32
C MET A 111 7.10 5.81 21.67
N GLY A 112 6.31 5.67 22.75
CA GLY A 112 5.32 6.67 23.17
C GLY A 112 4.12 6.77 22.23
N LEU A 113 3.85 5.73 21.44
CA LEU A 113 2.72 5.70 20.52
C LEU A 113 1.48 5.05 21.17
N PRO A 114 0.26 5.51 20.82
CA PRO A 114 -0.95 5.00 21.41
C PRO A 114 -1.26 3.58 20.90
N ALA A 115 -1.19 2.61 21.81
CA ALA A 115 -1.52 1.22 21.56
C ALA A 115 -2.06 0.56 22.82
N ASP A 116 -3.06 -0.29 22.67
CA ASP A 116 -3.67 -1.05 23.74
C ASP A 116 -3.58 -2.56 23.47
N ARG A 117 -3.58 -3.32 24.56
CA ARG A 117 -3.77 -4.76 24.52
C ARG A 117 -5.04 -5.10 25.31
N LEU A 118 -6.03 -5.66 24.63
CA LEU A 118 -7.38 -5.83 25.16
C LEU A 118 -7.70 -7.32 25.30
N SER A 119 -8.38 -7.66 26.41
CA SER A 119 -9.04 -8.97 26.53
C SER A 119 -10.28 -9.04 25.63
N GLY A 120 -10.77 -10.25 25.33
CA GLY A 120 -11.99 -10.43 24.55
C GLY A 120 -13.20 -9.69 25.11
N GLY A 121 -13.35 -9.65 26.44
CA GLY A 121 -14.41 -8.86 27.09
C GLY A 121 -14.28 -7.36 26.84
N ALA A 122 -13.06 -6.82 26.86
CA ALA A 122 -12.81 -5.41 26.56
C ALA A 122 -13.05 -5.10 25.05
N VAL A 123 -12.69 -6.03 24.15
CA VAL A 123 -12.99 -5.92 22.71
C VAL A 123 -14.49 -5.88 22.49
N ALA A 124 -15.26 -6.80 23.08
CA ALA A 124 -16.71 -6.85 22.94
C ALA A 124 -17.42 -5.61 23.53
N GLN A 125 -16.84 -5.01 24.57
CA GLN A 125 -17.34 -3.78 25.15
C GLN A 125 -17.09 -2.57 24.23
N GLU A 126 -15.93 -2.48 23.61
CA GLU A 126 -15.57 -1.35 22.74
C GLU A 126 -16.23 -1.46 21.36
N TRP A 127 -16.34 -2.71 20.83
CA TRP A 127 -17.00 -3.01 19.56
C TRP A 127 -18.10 -4.06 19.74
N PRO A 128 -19.31 -3.66 20.15
CA PRO A 128 -20.41 -4.60 20.35
C PRO A 128 -20.73 -5.44 19.10
N GLY A 129 -20.85 -6.76 19.26
CA GLY A 129 -21.03 -7.70 18.17
C GLY A 129 -19.74 -8.20 17.52
N PHE A 130 -18.57 -7.66 17.91
CA PHE A 130 -17.27 -8.18 17.48
C PHE A 130 -16.76 -9.25 18.45
N GLN A 131 -16.25 -10.36 17.92
CA GLN A 131 -15.73 -11.49 18.70
C GLN A 131 -14.22 -11.65 18.52
N ALA A 132 -13.47 -11.66 19.62
CA ALA A 132 -12.05 -11.99 19.70
C ALA A 132 -11.71 -12.51 21.08
N GLY A 133 -10.70 -13.39 21.19
CA GLY A 133 -10.18 -13.84 22.49
C GLY A 133 -9.34 -12.76 23.18
N ALA A 134 -8.46 -12.13 22.42
CA ALA A 134 -7.66 -10.96 22.79
C ALA A 134 -7.26 -10.19 21.53
N ALA A 135 -6.80 -8.97 21.70
CA ALA A 135 -6.32 -8.15 20.60
C ALA A 135 -5.30 -7.10 21.01
N THR A 136 -4.33 -6.83 20.13
CA THR A 136 -3.50 -5.62 20.19
C THR A 136 -4.08 -4.58 19.22
N VAL A 137 -4.28 -3.35 19.67
CA VAL A 137 -4.87 -2.26 18.90
C VAL A 137 -3.87 -1.13 18.73
N ASP A 138 -3.50 -0.87 17.48
CA ASP A 138 -2.77 0.32 17.04
C ASP A 138 -3.78 1.45 16.83
N ARG A 139 -3.76 2.45 17.71
CA ARG A 139 -4.75 3.55 17.71
C ARG A 139 -4.51 4.60 16.62
N LEU A 140 -3.33 4.61 15.98
CA LEU A 140 -3.07 5.43 14.79
C LEU A 140 -3.50 4.75 13.49
N GLY A 141 -3.81 3.45 13.56
CA GLY A 141 -4.28 2.66 12.43
C GLY A 141 -5.65 3.08 11.92
N GLY A 142 -6.03 2.55 10.76
CA GLY A 142 -7.34 2.83 10.16
C GLY A 142 -7.40 2.54 8.68
N VAL A 143 -8.33 3.19 8.00
CA VAL A 143 -8.62 2.99 6.59
C VAL A 143 -8.21 4.20 5.76
N LEU A 144 -7.39 3.97 4.74
CA LEU A 144 -7.17 4.90 3.62
C LEU A 144 -8.16 4.55 2.50
N GLU A 145 -8.68 5.56 1.80
CA GLU A 145 -9.61 5.39 0.67
C GLU A 145 -8.89 5.66 -0.68
N PRO A 146 -8.31 4.64 -1.34
CA PRO A 146 -7.46 4.82 -2.52
C PRO A 146 -8.10 5.60 -3.66
N HIS A 147 -9.37 5.34 -3.99
CA HIS A 147 -10.08 6.05 -5.06
C HIS A 147 -10.20 7.54 -4.77
N ILE A 148 -10.56 7.91 -3.52
CA ILE A 148 -10.64 9.32 -3.08
C ILE A 148 -9.25 9.99 -3.13
N ILE A 149 -8.22 9.25 -2.69
CA ILE A 149 -6.84 9.73 -2.68
C ILE A 149 -6.35 9.96 -4.10
N LEU A 150 -6.51 8.98 -4.99
CA LEU A 150 -6.02 9.07 -6.37
C LEU A 150 -6.75 10.17 -7.14
N ASP A 151 -8.08 10.25 -7.06
CA ASP A 151 -8.86 11.30 -7.72
C ASP A 151 -8.40 12.69 -7.30
N GLY A 152 -8.26 12.92 -5.97
CA GLY A 152 -7.79 14.20 -5.45
C GLY A 152 -6.36 14.52 -5.85
N LEU A 153 -5.48 13.53 -5.76
CA LEU A 153 -4.07 13.69 -6.10
C LEU A 153 -3.88 13.98 -7.59
N TYR A 154 -4.59 13.28 -8.47
CA TYR A 154 -4.50 13.55 -9.91
C TYR A 154 -5.11 14.88 -10.33
N ALA A 155 -6.21 15.30 -9.71
CA ALA A 155 -6.75 16.64 -9.91
C ALA A 155 -5.73 17.71 -9.48
N TRP A 156 -5.06 17.50 -8.35
CA TRP A 156 -4.00 18.39 -7.89
C TRP A 156 -2.79 18.41 -8.83
N LEU A 157 -2.28 17.25 -9.27
CA LEU A 157 -1.16 17.14 -10.22
C LEU A 157 -1.48 17.85 -11.55
N LYS A 158 -2.69 17.68 -12.06
CA LYS A 158 -3.16 18.35 -13.27
C LYS A 158 -3.15 19.88 -13.09
N SER A 159 -3.60 20.37 -11.93
CA SER A 159 -3.61 21.81 -11.62
C SER A 159 -2.20 22.41 -11.52
N LYS A 160 -1.18 21.56 -11.26
CA LYS A 160 0.24 21.94 -11.19
C LYS A 160 0.99 21.77 -12.51
N GLY A 161 0.31 21.43 -13.61
CA GLY A 161 0.91 21.35 -14.92
C GLY A 161 1.69 20.07 -15.23
N VAL A 162 1.45 18.97 -14.47
CA VAL A 162 2.04 17.68 -14.81
C VAL A 162 1.55 17.21 -16.19
N HIS A 163 2.49 16.79 -17.03
CA HIS A 163 2.20 16.25 -18.34
C HIS A 163 1.90 14.75 -18.25
N PHE A 164 0.69 14.36 -18.62
CA PHE A 164 0.28 12.95 -18.63
C PHE A 164 0.42 12.35 -20.01
N ARG A 165 0.99 11.14 -20.10
CA ARG A 165 1.19 10.38 -21.34
C ARG A 165 0.67 8.95 -21.17
N GLY A 166 0.48 8.27 -22.31
CA GLY A 166 0.04 6.88 -22.36
C GLY A 166 1.13 5.87 -22.01
N GLU A 167 1.21 4.79 -22.76
CA GLU A 167 2.13 3.68 -22.50
C GLU A 167 3.58 4.05 -22.81
N ALA A 168 4.50 3.69 -21.90
CA ALA A 168 5.93 3.65 -22.15
C ALA A 168 6.29 2.28 -22.74
N LEU A 169 7.01 2.25 -23.87
CA LEU A 169 7.44 1.04 -24.55
C LEU A 169 8.83 0.59 -24.10
N ASP A 170 9.73 1.56 -23.89
CA ASP A 170 11.08 1.31 -23.40
C ASP A 170 11.54 2.43 -22.48
N VAL A 171 12.42 2.10 -21.53
CA VAL A 171 12.88 2.98 -20.46
C VAL A 171 14.37 2.79 -20.21
N ASN A 172 15.10 3.91 -20.10
CA ASN A 172 16.44 3.92 -19.53
C ASN A 172 16.60 5.12 -18.57
N ALA A 173 17.77 5.30 -17.99
CA ALA A 173 18.03 6.32 -16.97
C ALA A 173 17.77 7.79 -17.42
N ARG A 174 17.73 8.05 -18.72
CA ARG A 174 17.65 9.39 -19.32
C ARG A 174 16.60 9.53 -20.41
N SER A 175 15.88 8.48 -20.76
CA SER A 175 14.86 8.56 -21.81
C SER A 175 13.75 7.54 -21.63
N VAL A 176 12.59 7.89 -22.20
CA VAL A 176 11.43 7.01 -22.35
C VAL A 176 11.02 7.01 -23.82
N GLU A 177 10.68 5.84 -24.36
CA GLU A 177 10.12 5.68 -25.68
C GLU A 177 8.62 5.37 -25.59
N ASP A 178 7.84 6.06 -26.40
CA ASP A 178 6.40 5.80 -26.60
C ASP A 178 6.10 5.68 -28.11
N ALA A 179 4.85 5.50 -28.47
CA ALA A 179 4.42 5.38 -29.86
C ALA A 179 4.77 6.60 -30.75
N LYS A 180 5.15 7.74 -30.15
CA LYS A 180 5.55 8.97 -30.85
C LYS A 180 7.07 9.12 -30.96
N GLY A 181 7.82 8.21 -30.37
CA GLY A 181 9.28 8.19 -30.38
C GLY A 181 9.91 8.38 -29.00
N ARG A 182 11.23 8.53 -29.00
CA ARG A 182 12.04 8.62 -27.77
C ARG A 182 12.22 10.06 -27.30
N MET A 183 11.91 10.30 -26.03
CA MET A 183 12.09 11.59 -25.36
C MET A 183 13.17 11.50 -24.29
N ARG A 184 13.98 12.57 -24.16
CA ARG A 184 15.05 12.69 -23.15
C ARG A 184 14.63 13.53 -21.95
N PHE A 185 15.10 13.14 -20.77
CA PHE A 185 14.86 13.76 -19.47
C PHE A 185 16.16 13.82 -18.66
N ASP A 186 16.17 14.61 -17.59
CA ASP A 186 17.30 14.70 -16.67
C ASP A 186 17.36 13.48 -15.71
N SER A 187 16.23 12.87 -15.42
CA SER A 187 16.15 11.60 -14.68
C SER A 187 14.85 10.86 -15.01
N VAL A 188 14.87 9.56 -14.85
CA VAL A 188 13.72 8.66 -15.03
C VAL A 188 13.47 7.90 -13.73
N VAL A 189 12.21 7.87 -13.31
CA VAL A 189 11.74 7.11 -12.14
C VAL A 189 10.79 6.02 -12.57
N LEU A 190 11.11 4.77 -12.27
CA LEU A 190 10.29 3.60 -12.58
C LEU A 190 9.49 3.16 -11.37
N THR A 191 8.16 3.25 -11.44
CA THR A 191 7.20 2.83 -10.41
C THR A 191 6.09 1.96 -10.97
N ALA A 192 6.43 1.07 -11.90
CA ALA A 192 5.49 0.26 -12.67
C ALA A 192 4.85 -0.93 -11.93
N GLY A 193 5.05 -1.04 -10.58
CA GLY A 193 4.43 -2.06 -9.75
C GLY A 193 4.70 -3.48 -10.24
N ALA A 194 3.65 -4.27 -10.50
CA ALA A 194 3.77 -5.64 -10.98
C ALA A 194 4.37 -5.74 -12.41
N TRP A 195 4.40 -4.65 -13.17
CA TRP A 195 4.99 -4.58 -14.51
C TRP A 195 6.45 -4.11 -14.53
N THR A 196 7.08 -3.86 -13.38
CA THR A 196 8.48 -3.38 -13.32
C THR A 196 9.44 -4.27 -14.10
N ARG A 197 9.27 -5.60 -14.02
CA ARG A 197 10.09 -6.59 -14.74
C ARG A 197 9.96 -6.55 -16.27
N ARG A 198 9.00 -5.80 -16.80
CA ARG A 198 8.90 -5.51 -18.25
C ARG A 198 10.03 -4.60 -18.72
N PHE A 199 10.57 -3.78 -17.85
CA PHE A 199 11.54 -2.73 -18.18
C PHE A 199 12.95 -3.05 -17.68
N ILE A 200 13.06 -3.68 -16.52
CA ILE A 200 14.35 -4.02 -15.89
C ILE A 200 14.25 -5.33 -15.10
N GLU A 201 15.37 -6.03 -15.00
CA GLU A 201 15.49 -7.16 -14.08
C GLU A 201 15.60 -6.67 -12.65
N VAL A 202 14.68 -7.09 -11.79
CA VAL A 202 14.68 -6.82 -10.35
C VAL A 202 14.31 -8.09 -9.58
N PRO A 203 14.94 -8.33 -8.41
CA PRO A 203 14.68 -9.53 -7.60
C PRO A 203 13.34 -9.39 -6.86
N MET A 204 12.25 -9.54 -7.59
CA MET A 204 10.88 -9.54 -7.05
C MET A 204 10.04 -10.62 -7.71
N GLU A 205 9.07 -11.13 -6.98
CA GLU A 205 8.05 -12.05 -7.47
C GLU A 205 6.69 -11.35 -7.51
N VAL A 206 5.91 -11.64 -8.55
CA VAL A 206 4.53 -11.18 -8.65
C VAL A 206 3.61 -12.32 -8.22
N THR A 207 2.78 -12.07 -7.21
CA THR A 207 1.83 -13.05 -6.67
C THR A 207 0.39 -12.55 -6.80
N ARG A 208 -0.50 -13.49 -7.10
CA ARG A 208 -1.92 -13.29 -7.25
C ARG A 208 -2.60 -13.23 -5.89
N GLN A 209 -3.39 -12.19 -5.64
CA GLN A 209 -4.09 -11.98 -4.37
C GLN A 209 -5.59 -11.88 -4.60
N GLU A 210 -6.34 -12.75 -3.93
CA GLU A 210 -7.79 -12.76 -3.98
C GLU A 210 -8.39 -11.92 -2.85
N LEU A 211 -9.50 -11.27 -3.14
CA LEU A 211 -10.25 -10.53 -2.14
C LEU A 211 -11.74 -10.49 -2.50
N VAL A 212 -12.56 -10.42 -1.48
CA VAL A 212 -14.01 -10.33 -1.59
C VAL A 212 -14.55 -9.19 -0.73
N TYR A 213 -15.66 -8.61 -1.17
CA TYR A 213 -16.39 -7.59 -0.44
C TYR A 213 -17.75 -8.16 -0.03
N PHE A 214 -18.03 -8.09 1.24
CA PHE A 214 -19.32 -8.45 1.80
C PHE A 214 -20.16 -7.21 2.06
N ASP A 215 -21.46 -7.29 1.80
CA ASP A 215 -22.40 -6.28 2.26
C ASP A 215 -22.40 -6.24 3.80
N ALA A 216 -22.26 -5.06 4.36
CA ALA A 216 -22.23 -4.82 5.78
C ALA A 216 -23.12 -3.63 6.16
N SER A 217 -24.03 -3.22 5.27
CA SER A 217 -24.92 -2.07 5.45
C SER A 217 -25.80 -2.21 6.70
N ASP A 218 -26.19 -3.43 7.06
CA ASP A 218 -26.98 -3.73 8.26
C ASP A 218 -26.28 -3.40 9.57
N LEU A 219 -24.96 -3.27 9.57
CA LEU A 219 -24.21 -2.81 10.76
C LEU A 219 -24.44 -1.32 11.05
N GLY A 220 -24.93 -0.53 10.09
CA GLY A 220 -25.20 0.89 10.26
C GLY A 220 -23.98 1.66 10.78
N ASP A 221 -24.19 2.50 11.83
CA ASP A 221 -23.11 3.30 12.45
C ASP A 221 -22.00 2.47 13.09
N ARG A 222 -22.23 1.19 13.39
CA ARG A 222 -21.20 0.29 13.92
C ARG A 222 -20.10 0.07 12.91
N LEU A 223 -20.44 -0.02 11.61
CA LEU A 223 -19.46 -0.18 10.54
C LEU A 223 -18.42 0.95 10.50
N GLN A 224 -18.85 2.18 10.79
CA GLN A 224 -17.97 3.36 10.78
C GLN A 224 -16.93 3.33 11.92
N ARG A 225 -17.21 2.59 12.99
CA ARG A 225 -16.38 2.50 14.19
C ARG A 225 -15.53 1.23 14.24
N LEU A 226 -15.78 0.27 13.33
CA LEU A 226 -14.99 -0.95 13.27
C LEU A 226 -13.54 -0.64 12.88
N PRO A 227 -12.55 -1.17 13.61
CA PRO A 227 -11.16 -1.08 13.19
C PRO A 227 -10.90 -1.97 11.97
N VAL A 228 -9.83 -1.72 11.27
CA VAL A 228 -9.23 -2.74 10.41
C VAL A 228 -8.73 -3.87 11.30
N PHE A 229 -9.05 -5.12 11.02
CA PHE A 229 -8.60 -6.25 11.84
C PHE A 229 -7.91 -7.34 11.01
N SER A 230 -6.99 -8.07 11.62
CA SER A 230 -6.25 -9.14 10.96
C SER A 230 -5.81 -10.20 11.95
N HIS A 231 -5.70 -11.42 11.45
CA HIS A 231 -5.15 -12.57 12.14
C HIS A 231 -3.84 -12.98 11.46
N MET A 232 -2.74 -12.92 12.20
CA MET A 232 -1.40 -13.05 11.63
C MET A 232 -1.14 -14.46 11.07
N GLU A 233 -1.50 -15.49 11.83
CA GLU A 233 -1.24 -16.88 11.46
C GLU A 233 -1.98 -17.29 10.19
N SER A 234 -3.26 -16.97 10.08
CA SER A 234 -4.05 -17.28 8.87
C SER A 234 -3.79 -16.32 7.70
N GLY A 235 -3.18 -15.16 7.98
CA GLY A 235 -2.97 -14.09 7.00
C GLY A 235 -4.22 -13.31 6.62
N PHE A 236 -5.41 -13.71 7.07
CA PHE A 236 -6.65 -13.01 6.75
C PHE A 236 -6.73 -11.66 7.45
N TYR A 237 -7.27 -10.70 6.72
CA TYR A 237 -7.59 -9.38 7.26
C TYR A 237 -8.88 -8.84 6.66
N ALA A 238 -9.53 -7.96 7.42
CA ALA A 238 -10.72 -7.27 6.97
C ALA A 238 -10.58 -5.76 7.11
N ILE A 239 -11.11 -5.05 6.12
CA ILE A 239 -11.12 -3.58 6.06
C ILE A 239 -12.57 -3.12 5.92
N PRO A 240 -13.15 -2.50 6.95
CA PRO A 240 -14.44 -1.83 6.84
C PRO A 240 -14.34 -0.66 5.86
N THR A 241 -15.18 -0.64 4.83
CA THR A 241 -15.31 0.46 3.87
C THR A 241 -16.66 1.15 4.11
N ALA A 242 -16.74 1.90 5.20
CA ALA A 242 -17.99 2.41 5.74
C ALA A 242 -18.76 3.29 4.76
N ARG A 243 -18.06 4.05 3.91
CA ARG A 243 -18.69 4.87 2.87
C ARG A 243 -19.51 4.04 1.88
N ASP A 244 -19.06 2.83 1.59
CA ASP A 244 -19.69 1.93 0.62
C ASP A 244 -20.62 0.91 1.28
N GLY A 245 -20.75 0.90 2.61
CA GLY A 245 -21.53 -0.09 3.36
C GLY A 245 -20.98 -1.51 3.30
N ARG A 246 -19.65 -1.69 3.16
CA ARG A 246 -19.02 -2.99 2.87
C ARG A 246 -17.89 -3.31 3.82
N ILE A 247 -17.56 -4.60 3.91
CA ILE A 247 -16.29 -5.07 4.49
C ILE A 247 -15.52 -5.85 3.41
N LYS A 248 -14.32 -5.40 3.14
CA LYS A 248 -13.36 -6.14 2.31
C LYS A 248 -12.63 -7.18 3.15
N VAL A 249 -12.59 -8.43 2.68
CA VAL A 249 -11.76 -9.50 3.26
C VAL A 249 -10.75 -9.97 2.22
N ALA A 250 -9.50 -10.10 2.66
CA ALA A 250 -8.40 -10.58 1.83
C ALA A 250 -7.38 -11.34 2.66
N ASN A 251 -6.42 -11.99 1.99
CA ASN A 251 -5.30 -12.65 2.66
C ASN A 251 -3.99 -11.96 2.31
N HIS A 252 -3.12 -11.77 3.30
CA HIS A 252 -1.84 -11.09 3.16
C HIS A 252 -0.68 -12.05 2.83
N HIS A 253 -0.85 -13.33 3.07
CA HIS A 253 0.12 -14.33 2.64
C HIS A 253 0.24 -14.31 1.11
N PRO A 254 1.47 -14.46 0.56
CA PRO A 254 1.65 -14.53 -0.89
C PRO A 254 0.81 -15.66 -1.48
N GLY A 255 -0.03 -15.33 -2.44
CA GLY A 255 -0.74 -16.31 -3.25
C GLY A 255 0.18 -16.98 -4.28
N PRO A 256 -0.36 -17.74 -5.22
CA PRO A 256 0.43 -18.35 -6.28
C PRO A 256 1.13 -17.27 -7.14
N ALA A 257 2.27 -17.63 -7.72
CA ALA A 257 2.91 -16.79 -8.72
C ALA A 257 1.92 -16.47 -9.84
N GLY A 258 1.92 -15.24 -10.32
CA GLY A 258 0.97 -14.78 -11.32
C GLY A 258 1.55 -13.68 -12.23
N HIS A 259 0.85 -13.41 -13.30
CA HIS A 259 1.19 -12.31 -14.20
C HIS A 259 -0.04 -11.41 -14.35
N PRO A 260 0.09 -10.08 -14.19
CA PRO A 260 -1.05 -9.18 -14.21
C PRO A 260 -1.76 -9.12 -15.57
N ASP A 261 -1.03 -9.39 -16.66
CA ASP A 261 -1.57 -9.53 -18.00
C ASP A 261 -1.86 -11.01 -18.27
N GLY A 262 -3.07 -11.36 -18.64
CA GLY A 262 -3.47 -12.74 -18.94
C GLY A 262 -4.07 -13.53 -17.79
N ASP A 263 -4.15 -12.99 -16.58
CA ASP A 263 -4.92 -13.57 -15.46
C ASP A 263 -6.42 -13.39 -15.71
N ASP A 264 -7.21 -14.42 -15.45
CA ASP A 264 -8.67 -14.37 -15.61
C ASP A 264 -9.40 -13.55 -14.54
N ARG A 265 -8.67 -13.17 -13.51
CA ARG A 265 -9.13 -12.37 -12.35
C ARG A 265 -10.38 -12.90 -11.66
N LYS A 266 -10.57 -14.23 -11.67
CA LYS A 266 -11.67 -14.89 -10.97
C LYS A 266 -11.23 -15.32 -9.59
N VAL A 267 -12.00 -14.93 -8.58
CA VAL A 267 -11.82 -15.40 -7.19
C VAL A 267 -12.27 -16.85 -7.10
N THR A 268 -11.48 -17.68 -6.42
CA THR A 268 -11.81 -19.09 -6.21
C THR A 268 -12.91 -19.27 -5.15
N ALA A 269 -13.71 -20.32 -5.30
CA ALA A 269 -14.76 -20.66 -4.32
C ALA A 269 -14.17 -20.99 -2.94
N ASP A 270 -13.00 -21.62 -2.91
CA ASP A 270 -12.31 -21.96 -1.67
C ASP A 270 -11.86 -20.71 -0.91
N PHE A 271 -11.31 -19.70 -1.64
CA PHE A 271 -10.97 -18.42 -1.01
C PHE A 271 -12.20 -17.70 -0.46
N GLU A 272 -13.28 -17.63 -1.23
CA GLU A 272 -14.53 -17.00 -0.77
C GLU A 272 -15.09 -17.68 0.47
N LYS A 273 -15.10 -19.02 0.50
CA LYS A 273 -15.53 -19.81 1.67
C LYS A 273 -14.67 -19.50 2.89
N ALA A 274 -13.34 -19.46 2.74
CA ALA A 274 -12.42 -19.16 3.83
C ALA A 274 -12.57 -17.71 4.33
N ALA A 275 -12.74 -16.75 3.42
CA ALA A 275 -12.95 -15.35 3.76
C ALA A 275 -14.27 -15.15 4.52
N ARG A 276 -15.35 -15.82 4.12
CA ARG A 276 -16.64 -15.83 4.82
C ARG A 276 -16.51 -16.42 6.22
N ALA A 277 -15.83 -17.56 6.35
CA ALA A 277 -15.59 -18.20 7.64
C ALA A 277 -14.81 -17.26 8.58
N PHE A 278 -13.77 -16.60 8.07
CA PHE A 278 -13.02 -15.59 8.85
C PHE A 278 -13.92 -14.44 9.29
N LEU A 279 -14.71 -13.88 8.39
CA LEU A 279 -15.60 -12.76 8.72
C LEU A 279 -16.66 -13.18 9.76
N GLY A 280 -17.33 -14.31 9.56
CA GLY A 280 -18.37 -14.82 10.45
C GLY A 280 -17.86 -15.22 11.84
N ALA A 281 -16.60 -15.66 11.96
CA ALA A 281 -15.97 -15.94 13.25
C ALA A 281 -15.79 -14.67 14.11
N HIS A 282 -15.62 -13.50 13.49
CA HIS A 282 -15.39 -12.26 14.21
C HIS A 282 -16.60 -11.32 14.23
N ILE A 283 -17.47 -11.41 13.23
CA ILE A 283 -18.73 -10.65 13.14
C ILE A 283 -19.84 -11.65 12.72
N PRO A 284 -20.42 -12.42 13.66
CA PRO A 284 -21.39 -13.49 13.35
C PRO A 284 -22.60 -13.02 12.54
N GLU A 285 -23.02 -11.78 12.71
CA GLU A 285 -24.12 -11.16 11.94
C GLU A 285 -23.83 -11.14 10.43
N LEU A 286 -22.56 -11.18 10.02
CA LEU A 286 -22.13 -11.17 8.63
C LEU A 286 -21.75 -12.56 8.10
N ALA A 287 -22.01 -13.65 8.84
CA ALA A 287 -21.69 -15.01 8.40
C ALA A 287 -22.36 -15.36 7.06
N GLU A 288 -23.59 -14.88 6.84
CA GLU A 288 -24.38 -15.12 5.62
C GLU A 288 -24.47 -13.87 4.72
N ALA A 289 -23.63 -12.83 4.97
CA ALA A 289 -23.67 -11.59 4.21
C ALA A 289 -23.44 -11.84 2.70
N GLU A 290 -24.10 -11.06 1.85
CA GLU A 290 -23.97 -11.15 0.40
C GLU A 290 -22.54 -10.76 -0.04
N VAL A 291 -21.97 -11.51 -0.99
CA VAL A 291 -20.73 -11.13 -1.66
C VAL A 291 -21.06 -10.18 -2.81
N VAL A 292 -20.84 -8.90 -2.59
CA VAL A 292 -21.19 -7.83 -3.56
C VAL A 292 -20.08 -7.53 -4.57
N ARG A 293 -18.84 -7.97 -4.32
CA ARG A 293 -17.73 -7.81 -5.26
C ARG A 293 -16.66 -8.86 -5.02
N ARG A 294 -16.12 -9.39 -6.12
CA ARG A 294 -14.92 -10.24 -6.18
C ARG A 294 -13.85 -9.52 -6.95
N TYR A 295 -12.61 -9.58 -6.46
CA TYR A 295 -11.50 -8.87 -7.11
C TYR A 295 -10.18 -9.61 -6.93
N VAL A 296 -9.33 -9.53 -7.95
CA VAL A 296 -7.97 -10.06 -7.92
C VAL A 296 -6.99 -8.93 -8.15
N CYS A 297 -6.03 -8.81 -7.27
CA CYS A 297 -4.93 -7.87 -7.39
C CYS A 297 -3.59 -8.62 -7.37
N PHE A 298 -2.48 -7.93 -7.64
CA PHE A 298 -1.16 -8.53 -7.66
C PHE A 298 -0.24 -7.83 -6.68
N TYR A 299 0.43 -8.60 -5.83
CA TYR A 299 1.55 -8.10 -5.05
C TYR A 299 2.84 -8.24 -5.84
N SER A 300 3.75 -7.29 -5.65
CA SER A 300 5.14 -7.35 -6.10
C SER A 300 5.97 -7.52 -4.84
N GLY A 301 6.38 -8.75 -4.54
CA GLY A 301 7.07 -9.11 -3.31
C GLY A 301 8.58 -9.29 -3.53
N THR A 302 9.36 -8.87 -2.55
CA THR A 302 10.79 -9.18 -2.41
C THR A 302 10.98 -10.32 -1.41
N ALA A 303 12.13 -10.99 -1.45
CA ALA A 303 12.42 -12.11 -0.56
C ALA A 303 12.33 -11.73 0.92
N ASP A 304 12.81 -10.55 1.29
CA ASP A 304 12.80 -10.00 2.64
C ASP A 304 11.56 -9.14 2.96
N ARG A 305 10.66 -8.96 1.99
CA ARG A 305 9.46 -8.13 2.05
C ARG A 305 9.70 -6.63 2.23
N ASP A 306 10.95 -6.18 2.24
CA ASP A 306 11.31 -4.76 2.20
C ASP A 306 11.19 -4.21 0.77
N PHE A 307 10.99 -2.90 0.66
CA PHE A 307 10.87 -2.21 -0.62
C PHE A 307 12.19 -2.20 -1.40
N ILE A 308 12.12 -1.86 -2.67
CA ILE A 308 13.27 -1.47 -3.49
C ILE A 308 13.12 0.03 -3.76
N LEU A 309 14.02 0.84 -3.20
CA LEU A 309 14.11 2.28 -3.41
C LEU A 309 15.57 2.61 -3.66
N ASP A 310 15.97 2.66 -4.93
CA ASP A 310 17.39 2.79 -5.27
C ASP A 310 17.59 3.43 -6.64
N ARG A 311 18.85 3.67 -6.96
CA ARG A 311 19.34 4.08 -8.27
C ARG A 311 20.17 2.93 -8.84
N THR A 312 19.86 2.46 -10.05
CA THR A 312 20.70 1.47 -10.75
C THR A 312 22.07 2.06 -11.12
N ASP A 313 23.02 1.19 -11.46
CA ASP A 313 24.35 1.63 -11.91
C ASP A 313 24.28 2.54 -13.14
N GLU A 314 23.30 2.34 -14.02
CA GLU A 314 23.04 3.20 -15.19
C GLU A 314 22.34 4.51 -14.83
N GLY A 315 21.89 4.66 -13.58
CA GLY A 315 21.27 5.89 -13.07
C GLY A 315 19.74 5.93 -13.11
N LEU A 316 19.04 4.84 -13.46
CA LEU A 316 17.58 4.73 -13.38
C LEU A 316 17.13 4.67 -11.91
N ILE A 317 16.17 5.50 -11.53
CA ILE A 317 15.59 5.45 -10.17
C ILE A 317 14.46 4.41 -10.16
N VAL A 318 14.47 3.52 -9.17
CA VAL A 318 13.53 2.41 -9.07
C VAL A 318 12.78 2.45 -7.74
N GLY A 319 11.44 2.41 -7.82
CA GLY A 319 10.54 2.18 -6.70
C GLY A 319 9.69 0.93 -6.97
N ALA A 320 10.04 -0.21 -6.35
CA ALA A 320 9.41 -1.50 -6.62
C ALA A 320 9.33 -2.39 -5.37
N GLY A 321 8.81 -3.61 -5.51
CA GLY A 321 8.84 -4.63 -4.46
C GLY A 321 8.08 -4.26 -3.19
N PHE A 322 6.92 -3.62 -3.28
CA PHE A 322 6.20 -3.08 -2.11
C PHE A 322 5.48 -4.13 -1.27
N SER A 323 5.57 -5.41 -1.61
CA SER A 323 5.24 -6.59 -0.80
C SER A 323 3.86 -6.55 -0.11
N GLY A 324 2.86 -5.92 -0.76
CA GLY A 324 1.48 -5.82 -0.26
C GLY A 324 1.26 -4.80 0.86
N HIS A 325 2.28 -4.08 1.31
CA HIS A 325 2.13 -3.09 2.39
C HIS A 325 2.63 -1.67 2.06
N GLY A 326 2.92 -1.38 0.78
CA GLY A 326 3.48 -0.10 0.35
C GLY A 326 2.52 1.08 0.42
N PHE A 327 1.21 0.92 0.12
CA PHE A 327 0.28 2.04 -0.07
C PHE A 327 0.35 3.09 1.04
N LYS A 328 0.36 2.67 2.30
CA LYS A 328 0.43 3.56 3.46
C LYS A 328 1.71 4.39 3.54
N PHE A 329 2.80 3.91 2.94
CA PHE A 329 4.09 4.59 2.86
C PHE A 329 4.24 5.51 1.65
N SER A 330 3.25 5.54 0.75
CA SER A 330 3.41 6.23 -0.54
C SER A 330 3.78 7.73 -0.43
N PRO A 331 3.34 8.52 0.56
CA PRO A 331 3.81 9.89 0.68
C PRO A 331 5.31 9.98 1.01
N LEU A 332 5.80 9.11 1.90
CA LEU A 332 7.23 9.02 2.23
C LEU A 332 8.03 8.48 1.04
N VAL A 333 7.59 7.38 0.43
CA VAL A 333 8.23 6.80 -0.75
C VAL A 333 8.33 7.81 -1.88
N GLY A 334 7.25 8.57 -2.15
CA GLY A 334 7.24 9.62 -3.17
C GLY A 334 8.31 10.68 -2.92
N ARG A 335 8.48 11.13 -1.68
CA ARG A 335 9.54 12.07 -1.29
C ARG A 335 10.93 11.49 -1.47
N LEU A 336 11.16 10.25 -1.06
CA LEU A 336 12.46 9.58 -1.20
C LEU A 336 12.85 9.38 -2.67
N LEU A 337 11.92 8.93 -3.52
CA LEU A 337 12.16 8.77 -4.96
C LEU A 337 12.40 10.12 -5.65
N ALA A 338 11.69 11.17 -5.25
CA ALA A 338 11.91 12.52 -5.75
C ALA A 338 13.31 13.05 -5.36
N GLN A 339 13.72 12.82 -4.11
CA GLN A 339 15.06 13.19 -3.63
C GLN A 339 16.15 12.45 -4.41
N LEU A 340 15.99 11.12 -4.63
CA LEU A 340 16.90 10.34 -5.47
C LEU A 340 16.96 10.89 -6.90
N ALA A 341 15.81 11.21 -7.51
CA ALA A 341 15.73 11.68 -8.89
C ALA A 341 16.47 13.01 -9.09
N LEU A 342 16.45 13.87 -8.07
CA LEU A 342 17.13 15.16 -8.07
C LEU A 342 18.57 15.12 -7.51
N GLY A 343 19.07 13.92 -7.12
CA GLY A 343 20.40 13.79 -6.53
C GLY A 343 20.53 14.41 -5.13
N LEU A 344 19.42 14.59 -4.43
CA LEU A 344 19.38 15.11 -3.06
C LEU A 344 19.63 14.02 -2.04
N LYS A 345 20.08 14.40 -0.84
CA LYS A 345 20.15 13.49 0.30
C LYS A 345 18.73 13.11 0.75
N THR A 346 18.47 11.81 0.94
CA THR A 346 17.19 11.31 1.44
C THR A 346 16.98 11.69 2.91
N GLU A 347 15.74 12.03 3.27
CA GLU A 347 15.36 12.43 4.64
C GLU A 347 15.42 11.29 5.66
N VAL A 348 15.36 10.04 5.19
CA VAL A 348 15.59 8.84 5.99
C VAL A 348 16.67 7.97 5.34
N ASP A 349 17.34 7.11 6.13
CA ASP A 349 18.29 6.13 5.59
C ASP A 349 17.52 5.05 4.80
N ILE A 350 17.88 4.91 3.52
CA ILE A 350 17.26 3.95 2.59
C ILE A 350 18.15 2.74 2.29
N LYS A 351 19.28 2.56 2.95
CA LYS A 351 20.22 1.44 2.69
C LYS A 351 19.55 0.07 2.77
N ARG A 352 18.57 -0.08 3.68
CA ARG A 352 17.79 -1.33 3.77
C ARG A 352 16.96 -1.62 2.52
N PHE A 353 16.72 -0.63 1.66
CA PHE A 353 15.93 -0.74 0.43
C PHE A 353 16.80 -0.80 -0.83
N ALA A 354 18.12 -0.91 -0.68
CA ALA A 354 19.06 -0.97 -1.80
C ALA A 354 18.85 -2.21 -2.67
N LEU A 355 19.10 -2.07 -3.98
CA LEU A 355 18.98 -3.17 -4.97
C LEU A 355 20.01 -4.29 -4.77
N ASP A 356 21.18 -3.96 -4.22
CA ASP A 356 22.29 -4.90 -4.03
C ASP A 356 22.30 -5.59 -2.65
N ARG A 357 21.32 -5.28 -1.78
CA ARG A 357 21.26 -5.85 -0.43
C ARG A 357 21.18 -7.39 -0.46
N PRO A 358 21.97 -8.11 0.37
CA PRO A 358 22.03 -9.57 0.35
C PRO A 358 20.69 -10.28 0.55
N ALA A 359 19.79 -9.68 1.32
CA ALA A 359 18.47 -10.24 1.64
C ALA A 359 17.56 -10.43 0.41
N LEU A 360 17.82 -9.74 -0.70
CA LEU A 360 17.09 -9.94 -1.97
C LEU A 360 17.41 -11.25 -2.69
N ARG A 361 18.48 -11.95 -2.32
CA ARG A 361 18.95 -13.16 -3.00
C ARG A 361 18.30 -14.45 -2.50
N GLY A 362 17.38 -14.36 -1.54
CA GLY A 362 16.63 -15.48 -0.99
C GLY A 362 15.33 -15.75 -1.74
N ASP A 363 14.71 -16.90 -1.44
CA ASP A 363 13.33 -17.18 -1.84
C ASP A 363 12.37 -16.26 -1.08
N LEU A 364 11.19 -15.96 -1.67
CA LEU A 364 10.12 -15.24 -0.99
C LEU A 364 9.79 -15.90 0.36
N VAL A 365 10.11 -15.18 1.42
CA VAL A 365 9.81 -15.66 2.76
C VAL A 365 8.30 -15.64 2.95
N ARG A 366 7.69 -16.82 3.09
CA ARG A 366 6.30 -16.99 3.55
C ARG A 366 6.25 -16.71 5.06
N ILE A 367 6.59 -15.51 5.46
CA ILE A 367 6.48 -15.09 6.85
C ILE A 367 5.12 -14.44 7.03
N ALA A 368 4.40 -14.88 8.06
CA ALA A 368 3.29 -14.12 8.60
C ALA A 368 3.79 -12.72 9.00
N VAL A 369 3.16 -11.68 8.48
CA VAL A 369 3.47 -10.26 8.77
C VAL A 369 2.45 -9.70 9.72
#